data_3453b0057f91d77678f3a495107fd2d7
#
_entry.id   3453b0057f91d77678f3a495107fd2d7
#
_cell.length_a   1.000
_cell.length_b   1.000
_cell.length_c   1.000
_cell.angle_alpha   90.00
_cell.angle_beta   90.00
_cell.angle_gamma   90.00
#
_symmetry.space_group_name_H-M   'P 1'
#
loop_
_entity.id
_entity.type
_entity.pdbx_description
1 polymer ?
#
loop_
_entity_poly.entity_id
_entity_poly.type
_entity_poly.pdbx_seq_one_letter_code
_entity_poly.pdbx_strand_id
1 'polypeptide(L)'
;MLLRERFWLWGHPEGRYNNLYGNMRISRMTPMEGCLYLGICNTFMVPVGVDVNRRQYNKSFKTLRQVGWEVYDAGVNPEIIEPFIAEAADFPNIGCVVFDDFQRGDGYKKIPPENLWKIKARLKENEVRPLDMWMVLYTHEFGLDKAKDEDFRRYIEPFDGIIMWTWKESDVPLINDKFEIFKELTPNNRRMLGCY
;
A
#
# COMPACT_ATOMS: atom_id res chain seq x y z
N MET A 1 7.73 2.03 -21.34
CA MET A 1 7.93 1.71 -19.90
C MET A 1 8.75 0.44 -19.81
N LEU A 2 9.88 0.48 -19.14
CA LEU A 2 10.72 -0.71 -18.91
C LEU A 2 10.05 -1.62 -17.87
N LEU A 3 10.29 -2.93 -17.95
CA LEU A 3 9.69 -3.90 -16.99
C LEU A 3 9.99 -3.55 -15.53
N ARG A 4 11.23 -3.15 -15.22
CA ARG A 4 11.65 -2.72 -13.86
C ARG A 4 10.83 -1.55 -13.30
N GLU A 5 10.20 -0.74 -14.14
CA GLU A 5 9.38 0.40 -13.75
C GLU A 5 7.99 -0.02 -13.29
N ARG A 6 7.64 -1.30 -13.46
CA ARG A 6 6.39 -1.90 -12.98
C ARG A 6 6.53 -2.56 -11.63
N PHE A 7 7.76 -2.83 -11.18
CA PHE A 7 8.01 -3.43 -9.88
C PHE A 7 8.09 -2.37 -8.79
N TRP A 8 7.60 -2.74 -7.62
CA TRP A 8 7.64 -1.95 -6.41
C TRP A 8 8.25 -2.77 -5.29
N LEU A 9 9.15 -2.17 -4.54
CA LEU A 9 9.63 -2.75 -3.29
C LEU A 9 8.61 -2.44 -2.19
N TRP A 10 8.24 -3.45 -1.43
CA TRP A 10 7.52 -3.27 -0.17
C TRP A 10 8.55 -3.07 0.93
N GLY A 11 8.84 -1.82 1.24
CA GLY A 11 9.95 -1.42 2.10
C GLY A 11 9.51 -1.17 3.53
N HIS A 12 10.27 -1.72 4.48
CA HIS A 12 10.10 -1.45 5.90
C HIS A 12 11.34 -0.75 6.46
N PRO A 13 11.24 -0.07 7.63
CA PRO A 13 12.41 0.43 8.32
C PRO A 13 13.44 -0.70 8.54
N GLU A 14 14.72 -0.38 8.42
CA GLU A 14 15.80 -1.34 8.58
C GLU A 14 15.68 -2.09 9.91
N GLY A 15 15.81 -3.40 9.85
CA GLY A 15 15.74 -4.27 11.02
C GLY A 15 14.33 -4.53 11.57
N ARG A 16 13.27 -3.93 11.01
CA ARG A 16 11.89 -4.04 11.51
C ARG A 16 11.41 -5.47 11.70
N TYR A 17 11.79 -6.35 10.78
CA TYR A 17 11.37 -7.76 10.80
C TYR A 17 12.47 -8.73 11.23
N ASN A 18 13.56 -8.25 11.79
CA ASN A 18 14.59 -9.12 12.32
C ASN A 18 14.03 -9.98 13.45
N ASN A 19 14.30 -11.29 13.39
CA ASN A 19 13.81 -12.31 14.33
C ASN A 19 12.27 -12.46 14.40
N LEU A 20 11.55 -11.97 13.38
CA LEU A 20 10.11 -12.16 13.26
C LEU A 20 9.78 -13.12 12.11
N TYR A 21 8.65 -13.80 12.19
CA TYR A 21 8.09 -14.69 11.14
C TYR A 21 9.07 -15.76 10.65
N GLY A 22 9.91 -16.30 11.55
CA GLY A 22 10.92 -17.32 11.20
C GLY A 22 12.17 -16.77 10.50
N ASN A 23 12.27 -15.46 10.31
CA ASN A 23 13.46 -14.84 9.75
C ASN A 23 14.57 -14.77 10.81
N MET A 24 15.49 -15.74 10.75
CA MET A 24 16.62 -15.86 11.68
C MET A 24 17.81 -14.98 11.30
N ARG A 25 17.74 -14.28 10.19
CA ARG A 25 18.83 -13.40 9.72
C ARG A 25 18.56 -11.96 10.09
N ILE A 26 19.61 -11.28 10.53
CA ILE A 26 19.57 -9.84 10.78
C ILE A 26 19.87 -9.10 9.49
N SER A 27 18.93 -8.29 9.05
CA SER A 27 19.13 -7.33 7.95
C SER A 27 19.14 -5.92 8.51
N ARG A 28 20.04 -5.09 8.01
CA ARG A 28 20.08 -3.64 8.23
C ARG A 28 19.93 -2.88 6.91
N MET A 29 19.51 -3.59 5.87
CA MET A 29 19.27 -2.98 4.57
C MET A 29 18.12 -2.01 4.66
N THR A 30 18.36 -0.79 4.23
CA THR A 30 17.31 0.21 4.08
C THR A 30 16.47 -0.08 2.83
N PRO A 31 15.23 0.41 2.72
CA PRO A 31 14.43 0.27 1.50
C PRO A 31 15.13 0.83 0.25
N MET A 32 15.92 1.90 0.40
CA MET A 32 16.68 2.45 -0.73
C MET A 32 17.77 1.50 -1.21
N GLU A 33 18.54 0.89 -0.29
CA GLU A 33 19.53 -0.13 -0.63
C GLU A 33 18.88 -1.36 -1.27
N GLY A 34 17.69 -1.76 -0.79
CA GLY A 34 16.90 -2.83 -1.40
C GLY A 34 16.49 -2.49 -2.84
N CYS A 35 16.02 -1.29 -3.10
CA CYS A 35 15.71 -0.82 -4.45
C CYS A 35 16.94 -0.86 -5.37
N LEU A 36 18.07 -0.38 -4.89
CA LEU A 36 19.33 -0.41 -5.64
C LEU A 36 19.80 -1.84 -5.93
N TYR A 37 19.76 -2.72 -4.93
CA TYR A 37 20.17 -4.11 -5.07
C TYR A 37 19.32 -4.87 -6.10
N LEU A 38 18.01 -4.64 -6.10
CA LEU A 38 17.06 -5.29 -7.00
C LEU A 38 16.93 -4.58 -8.36
N GLY A 39 17.52 -3.39 -8.54
CA GLY A 39 17.34 -2.58 -9.73
C GLY A 39 15.90 -2.06 -9.91
N ILE A 40 15.14 -1.92 -8.81
CA ILE A 40 13.77 -1.42 -8.78
C ILE A 40 13.80 0.09 -8.51
N CYS A 41 12.88 0.84 -9.15
CA CYS A 41 12.85 2.29 -9.03
C CYS A 41 11.58 2.83 -8.33
N ASN A 42 10.77 1.97 -7.74
CA ASN A 42 9.58 2.37 -6.99
C ASN A 42 9.55 1.66 -5.64
N THR A 43 9.03 2.32 -4.60
CA THR A 43 8.85 1.71 -3.29
C THR A 43 7.56 2.16 -2.63
N PHE A 44 6.91 1.25 -1.92
CA PHE A 44 6.03 1.59 -0.81
C PHE A 44 6.86 1.57 0.46
N MET A 45 6.83 2.64 1.24
CA MET A 45 7.44 2.68 2.56
C MET A 45 6.36 2.44 3.62
N VAL A 46 6.49 1.32 4.31
CA VAL A 46 5.50 0.77 5.24
C VAL A 46 6.12 0.64 6.64
N PRO A 47 5.98 1.68 7.47
CA PRO A 47 6.56 1.71 8.82
C PRO A 47 5.93 0.72 9.80
N VAL A 48 4.70 0.25 9.57
CA VAL A 48 3.98 -0.69 10.46
C VAL A 48 3.85 -0.14 11.88
N GLY A 49 3.36 1.09 12.02
CA GLY A 49 3.15 1.74 13.32
C GLY A 49 4.42 2.18 14.06
N VAL A 50 5.59 2.12 13.41
CA VAL A 50 6.84 2.68 13.97
C VAL A 50 6.95 4.14 13.56
N ASP A 51 7.25 5.00 14.51
CA ASP A 51 7.56 6.40 14.21
C ASP A 51 8.90 6.48 13.47
N VAL A 52 8.86 7.07 12.27
CA VAL A 52 10.02 7.22 11.41
C VAL A 52 10.17 8.68 10.96
N ASN A 53 11.39 9.11 10.78
CA ASN A 53 11.67 10.41 10.16
C ASN A 53 11.39 10.33 8.65
N ARG A 54 10.12 10.58 8.24
CA ARG A 54 9.69 10.52 6.83
C ARG A 54 10.55 11.41 5.94
N ARG A 55 10.87 12.62 6.39
CA ARG A 55 11.68 13.56 5.61
C ARG A 55 13.08 13.03 5.32
N GLN A 56 13.69 12.29 6.26
CA GLN A 56 14.98 11.65 6.05
C GLN A 56 14.89 10.52 5.03
N TYR A 57 13.85 9.68 5.11
CA TYR A 57 13.60 8.65 4.10
C TYR A 57 13.34 9.26 2.72
N ASN A 58 12.51 10.29 2.63
CA ASN A 58 12.21 10.98 1.38
C ASN A 58 13.48 11.57 0.72
N LYS A 59 14.43 12.08 1.53
CA LYS A 59 15.72 12.52 1.00
C LYS A 59 16.51 11.37 0.37
N SER A 60 16.51 10.18 0.99
CA SER A 60 17.18 9.00 0.43
C SER A 60 16.50 8.49 -0.84
N PHE A 61 15.19 8.63 -0.93
CA PHE A 61 14.37 8.17 -2.06
C PHE A 61 14.35 9.12 -3.26
N LYS A 62 15.03 10.27 -3.22
CA LYS A 62 14.97 11.28 -4.30
C LYS A 62 15.27 10.74 -5.71
N THR A 63 16.07 9.69 -5.80
CA THR A 63 16.43 9.06 -7.09
C THR A 63 15.43 8.01 -7.56
N LEU A 64 14.48 7.63 -6.71
CA LEU A 64 13.41 6.72 -7.10
C LEU A 64 12.38 7.46 -7.96
N ARG A 65 11.74 6.71 -8.84
CA ARG A 65 10.71 7.24 -9.74
C ARG A 65 9.41 7.52 -9.00
N GLN A 66 8.99 6.59 -8.13
CA GLN A 66 7.77 6.72 -7.35
C GLN A 66 7.96 6.20 -5.92
N VAL A 67 7.34 6.89 -4.99
CA VAL A 67 7.28 6.55 -3.57
C VAL A 67 5.83 6.58 -3.13
N GLY A 68 5.38 5.51 -2.48
CA GLY A 68 4.12 5.46 -1.75
C GLY A 68 4.40 5.36 -0.25
N TRP A 69 3.55 5.98 0.56
CA TRP A 69 3.66 5.90 2.01
C TRP A 69 2.47 5.20 2.62
N GLU A 70 2.74 4.32 3.58
CA GLU A 70 1.68 3.77 4.43
C GLU A 70 1.04 4.89 5.25
N VAL A 71 -0.29 4.87 5.26
CA VAL A 71 -1.12 5.73 6.08
C VAL A 71 -1.93 4.86 7.03
N TYR A 72 -1.49 4.81 8.28
CA TYR A 72 -2.18 4.07 9.33
C TYR A 72 -3.31 4.93 9.91
N ASP A 73 -4.48 4.33 10.18
CA ASP A 73 -5.66 4.99 10.75
C ASP A 73 -6.30 6.14 9.97
N ALA A 74 -5.85 6.45 8.75
CA ALA A 74 -6.42 7.52 7.94
C ALA A 74 -7.91 7.34 7.63
N GLY A 75 -8.35 6.10 7.52
CA GLY A 75 -9.77 5.81 7.31
C GLY A 75 -10.67 6.27 8.45
N VAL A 76 -10.16 6.37 9.67
CA VAL A 76 -10.87 6.90 10.84
C VAL A 76 -10.71 8.40 10.95
N ASN A 77 -9.48 8.90 10.78
CA ASN A 77 -9.15 10.33 10.82
C ASN A 77 -8.61 10.80 9.45
N PRO A 78 -9.45 11.38 8.59
CA PRO A 78 -9.04 11.83 7.27
C PRO A 78 -7.91 12.89 7.26
N GLU A 79 -7.70 13.64 8.32
CA GLU A 79 -6.67 14.69 8.38
C GLU A 79 -5.24 14.12 8.45
N ILE A 80 -5.09 12.84 8.76
CA ILE A 80 -3.77 12.19 8.87
C ILE A 80 -2.98 12.21 7.54
N ILE A 81 -3.65 12.44 6.41
CA ILE A 81 -3.00 12.54 5.09
C ILE A 81 -2.33 13.88 4.83
N GLU A 82 -2.65 14.93 5.57
CA GLU A 82 -2.13 16.28 5.32
C GLU A 82 -0.60 16.36 5.33
N PRO A 83 0.12 15.72 6.27
CA PRO A 83 1.58 15.71 6.24
C PRO A 83 2.17 15.08 4.97
N PHE A 84 1.51 14.09 4.37
CA PHE A 84 1.97 13.45 3.14
C PHE A 84 1.77 14.36 1.93
N ILE A 85 0.66 15.10 1.89
CA ILE A 85 0.41 16.11 0.87
C ILE A 85 1.47 17.22 0.96
N ALA A 86 1.73 17.73 2.16
CA ALA A 86 2.74 18.76 2.38
C ALA A 86 4.15 18.28 1.97
N GLU A 87 4.53 17.06 2.32
CA GLU A 87 5.82 16.49 1.93
C GLU A 87 5.93 16.25 0.42
N ALA A 88 4.81 15.98 -0.26
CA ALA A 88 4.79 15.82 -1.70
C ALA A 88 5.17 17.10 -2.45
N ALA A 89 5.04 18.29 -1.84
CA ALA A 89 5.51 19.56 -2.40
C ALA A 89 7.05 19.58 -2.53
N ASP A 90 7.76 19.07 -1.52
CA ASP A 90 9.23 19.02 -1.49
C ASP A 90 9.81 17.81 -2.22
N PHE A 91 9.04 16.73 -2.36
CA PHE A 91 9.46 15.45 -2.91
C PHE A 91 8.51 15.01 -4.03
N PRO A 92 8.77 15.45 -5.28
CA PRO A 92 7.85 15.24 -6.40
C PRO A 92 7.65 13.76 -6.81
N ASN A 93 8.47 12.86 -6.32
CA ASN A 93 8.34 11.42 -6.53
C ASN A 93 7.38 10.73 -5.55
N ILE A 94 6.89 11.41 -4.51
CA ILE A 94 5.77 10.90 -3.69
C ILE A 94 4.52 10.94 -4.57
N GLY A 95 4.02 9.78 -4.98
CA GLY A 95 2.91 9.66 -5.91
C GLY A 95 1.63 9.09 -5.30
N CYS A 96 1.72 8.47 -4.13
CA CYS A 96 0.57 7.79 -3.54
C CYS A 96 0.71 7.56 -2.03
N VAL A 97 -0.44 7.23 -1.45
CA VAL A 97 -0.54 6.64 -0.11
C VAL A 97 -1.09 5.22 -0.22
N VAL A 98 -0.78 4.36 0.76
CA VAL A 98 -1.26 2.99 0.80
C VAL A 98 -1.80 2.65 2.19
N PHE A 99 -2.92 1.96 2.20
CA PHE A 99 -3.56 1.40 3.39
C PHE A 99 -3.18 -0.08 3.47
N ASP A 100 -2.27 -0.40 4.39
CA ASP A 100 -1.92 -1.79 4.69
C ASP A 100 -2.88 -2.36 5.75
N ASP A 101 -3.04 -3.69 5.78
CA ASP A 101 -3.88 -4.40 6.76
C ASP A 101 -5.32 -3.83 6.90
N PHE A 102 -5.87 -3.23 5.83
CA PHE A 102 -7.14 -2.48 5.90
C PHE A 102 -8.32 -3.34 6.39
N GLN A 103 -8.45 -4.59 5.91
CA GLN A 103 -9.56 -5.48 6.26
C GLN A 103 -9.32 -6.27 7.55
N ARG A 104 -8.14 -6.18 8.13
CA ARG A 104 -7.74 -7.01 9.26
C ARG A 104 -8.71 -6.92 10.45
N GLY A 105 -9.24 -8.09 10.84
CA GLY A 105 -10.04 -8.21 12.06
C GLY A 105 -11.33 -7.39 12.06
N ASP A 106 -11.98 -7.17 10.92
CA ASP A 106 -13.20 -6.37 10.78
C ASP A 106 -13.07 -4.91 11.27
N GLY A 107 -11.86 -4.43 11.51
CA GLY A 107 -11.59 -3.05 11.93
C GLY A 107 -12.13 -2.01 10.96
N TYR A 108 -12.08 -2.33 9.65
CA TYR A 108 -12.60 -1.48 8.58
C TYR A 108 -14.09 -1.16 8.73
N LYS A 109 -14.90 -2.02 9.35
CA LYS A 109 -16.34 -1.78 9.57
C LYS A 109 -16.65 -0.58 10.46
N LYS A 110 -15.64 -0.13 11.22
CA LYS A 110 -15.73 1.09 12.04
C LYS A 110 -15.43 2.35 11.23
N ILE A 111 -14.92 2.20 10.01
CA ILE A 111 -14.57 3.31 9.13
C ILE A 111 -15.80 3.65 8.29
N PRO A 112 -16.38 4.84 8.41
CA PRO A 112 -17.43 5.26 7.50
C PRO A 112 -16.90 5.29 6.06
N PRO A 113 -17.54 4.61 5.08
CA PRO A 113 -17.08 4.65 3.69
C PRO A 113 -16.92 6.06 3.12
N GLU A 114 -17.75 7.00 3.58
CA GLU A 114 -17.67 8.41 3.22
C GLU A 114 -16.36 9.09 3.66
N ASN A 115 -15.69 8.60 4.70
CA ASN A 115 -14.37 9.10 5.07
C ASN A 115 -13.31 8.74 4.02
N LEU A 116 -13.41 7.56 3.42
CA LEU A 116 -12.52 7.15 2.33
C LEU A 116 -12.70 8.05 1.10
N TRP A 117 -13.95 8.42 0.79
CA TRP A 117 -14.24 9.38 -0.28
C TRP A 117 -13.71 10.78 0.02
N LYS A 118 -13.79 11.25 1.28
CA LYS A 118 -13.18 12.52 1.70
C LYS A 118 -11.66 12.49 1.53
N ILE A 119 -11.01 11.41 1.95
CA ILE A 119 -9.57 11.20 1.75
C ILE A 119 -9.22 11.23 0.26
N LYS A 120 -9.97 10.47 -0.55
CA LYS A 120 -9.80 10.44 -2.01
C LYS A 120 -9.89 11.83 -2.63
N ALA A 121 -10.96 12.57 -2.31
CA ALA A 121 -11.16 13.92 -2.82
C ALA A 121 -10.00 14.83 -2.41
N ARG A 122 -9.59 14.82 -1.14
CA ARG A 122 -8.48 15.63 -0.63
C ARG A 122 -7.15 15.29 -1.30
N LEU A 123 -6.86 13.99 -1.54
CA LEU A 123 -5.67 13.57 -2.26
C LEU A 123 -5.67 13.98 -3.74
N LYS A 124 -6.84 14.12 -4.36
CA LYS A 124 -6.96 14.51 -5.77
C LYS A 124 -7.01 16.03 -5.98
N GLU A 125 -7.59 16.77 -5.05
CA GLU A 125 -7.89 18.20 -5.16
C GLU A 125 -6.94 19.06 -4.34
N ASN A 126 -5.80 18.51 -3.88
CA ASN A 126 -4.82 19.26 -3.11
C ASN A 126 -4.04 20.28 -3.99
N GLU A 127 -3.40 21.24 -3.33
CA GLU A 127 -2.72 22.37 -3.94
C GLU A 127 -1.38 22.01 -4.61
N VAL A 128 -0.89 20.77 -4.37
CA VAL A 128 0.42 20.31 -4.85
C VAL A 128 0.27 19.60 -6.19
N ARG A 129 -0.38 18.44 -6.15
CA ARG A 129 -0.72 17.60 -7.32
C ARG A 129 -1.58 16.41 -6.87
N PRO A 130 -2.35 15.79 -7.78
CA PRO A 130 -3.09 14.58 -7.46
C PRO A 130 -2.18 13.46 -6.95
N LEU A 131 -2.51 12.87 -5.82
CA LEU A 131 -1.89 11.67 -5.26
C LEU A 131 -2.86 10.50 -5.37
N ASP A 132 -2.31 9.31 -5.59
CA ASP A 132 -3.12 8.09 -5.67
C ASP A 132 -3.34 7.47 -4.29
N MET A 133 -4.46 6.77 -4.16
CA MET A 133 -4.84 6.05 -2.95
C MET A 133 -4.88 4.56 -3.24
N TRP A 134 -4.06 3.77 -2.55
CA TRP A 134 -3.94 2.33 -2.72
C TRP A 134 -4.35 1.60 -1.44
N MET A 135 -4.77 0.34 -1.59
CA MET A 135 -5.12 -0.54 -0.47
C MET A 135 -4.55 -1.93 -0.71
N VAL A 136 -4.12 -2.59 0.37
CA VAL A 136 -3.77 -4.02 0.37
C VAL A 136 -5.00 -4.84 0.70
N LEU A 137 -5.19 -5.92 -0.05
CA LEU A 137 -6.22 -6.93 0.17
C LEU A 137 -5.59 -8.32 0.07
N TYR A 138 -5.66 -9.09 1.15
CA TYR A 138 -5.02 -10.40 1.20
C TYR A 138 -5.87 -11.48 0.53
N THR A 139 -5.21 -12.48 -0.08
CA THR A 139 -5.85 -13.61 -0.76
C THR A 139 -6.83 -14.39 0.10
N HIS A 140 -6.67 -14.36 1.41
CA HIS A 140 -7.57 -15.02 2.37
C HIS A 140 -8.72 -14.16 2.87
N GLU A 141 -8.84 -12.91 2.43
CA GLU A 141 -9.86 -11.96 2.88
C GLU A 141 -11.05 -11.86 1.94
N PHE A 142 -10.95 -12.36 0.72
CA PHE A 142 -12.00 -12.30 -0.30
C PHE A 142 -12.20 -13.63 -1.02
N GLY A 143 -13.34 -13.75 -1.71
CA GLY A 143 -13.68 -14.95 -2.47
C GLY A 143 -14.08 -16.14 -1.62
N LEU A 144 -14.44 -15.92 -0.35
CA LEU A 144 -14.89 -16.95 0.58
C LEU A 144 -16.40 -16.85 0.82
N ASP A 145 -16.95 -15.65 0.77
CA ASP A 145 -18.36 -15.34 0.99
C ASP A 145 -18.77 -14.20 0.06
N LYS A 146 -19.56 -14.53 -0.94
CA LYS A 146 -19.99 -13.58 -1.97
C LYS A 146 -20.77 -12.39 -1.39
N ALA A 147 -21.55 -12.58 -0.34
CA ALA A 147 -22.30 -11.50 0.27
C ALA A 147 -21.38 -10.51 1.01
N LYS A 148 -20.33 -11.02 1.66
CA LYS A 148 -19.30 -10.18 2.29
C LYS A 148 -18.48 -9.42 1.25
N ASP A 149 -18.10 -10.08 0.17
CA ASP A 149 -17.37 -9.44 -0.92
C ASP A 149 -18.19 -8.29 -1.53
N GLU A 150 -19.50 -8.49 -1.73
CA GLU A 150 -20.38 -7.45 -2.24
C GLU A 150 -20.53 -6.27 -1.26
N ASP A 151 -20.69 -6.53 0.04
CA ASP A 151 -20.73 -5.48 1.05
C ASP A 151 -19.38 -4.72 1.14
N PHE A 152 -18.28 -5.41 0.89
CA PHE A 152 -16.93 -4.81 0.94
C PHE A 152 -16.64 -3.88 -0.26
N ARG A 153 -17.35 -4.02 -1.38
CA ARG A 153 -17.15 -3.16 -2.59
C ARG A 153 -17.19 -1.67 -2.28
N ARG A 154 -18.10 -1.23 -1.42
CA ARG A 154 -18.20 0.19 -1.01
C ARG A 154 -16.94 0.75 -0.36
N TYR A 155 -16.10 -0.12 0.21
CA TYR A 155 -14.80 0.25 0.76
C TYR A 155 -13.70 0.23 -0.30
N ILE A 156 -13.85 -0.55 -1.36
CA ILE A 156 -12.89 -0.65 -2.47
C ILE A 156 -13.02 0.51 -3.45
N GLU A 157 -14.23 0.94 -3.74
CA GLU A 157 -14.53 1.94 -4.77
C GLU A 157 -13.75 3.25 -4.66
N PRO A 158 -13.48 3.81 -3.46
CA PRO A 158 -12.71 5.04 -3.35
C PRO A 158 -11.26 4.92 -3.79
N PHE A 159 -10.68 3.73 -3.80
CA PHE A 159 -9.25 3.54 -4.10
C PHE A 159 -8.94 3.62 -5.59
N ASP A 160 -7.77 4.17 -5.94
CA ASP A 160 -7.26 4.19 -7.31
C ASP A 160 -6.68 2.84 -7.72
N GLY A 161 -6.16 2.11 -6.75
CA GLY A 161 -5.59 0.81 -6.99
C GLY A 161 -5.66 -0.10 -5.76
N ILE A 162 -5.70 -1.40 -6.04
CA ILE A 162 -5.72 -2.44 -5.02
C ILE A 162 -4.55 -3.38 -5.26
N ILE A 163 -3.88 -3.75 -4.18
CA ILE A 163 -2.77 -4.69 -4.18
C ILE A 163 -3.30 -6.01 -3.64
N MET A 164 -3.42 -7.02 -4.51
CA MET A 164 -3.71 -8.38 -4.06
C MET A 164 -2.44 -8.99 -3.46
N TRP A 165 -2.46 -9.26 -2.16
CA TRP A 165 -1.29 -9.75 -1.46
C TRP A 165 -1.40 -11.23 -1.10
N THR A 166 -0.41 -12.02 -1.50
CA THR A 166 -0.30 -13.42 -1.14
C THR A 166 0.53 -13.56 0.14
N TRP A 167 -0.15 -13.86 1.25
CA TRP A 167 0.48 -13.99 2.56
C TRP A 167 1.14 -15.33 2.80
N LYS A 168 0.46 -16.42 2.38
CA LYS A 168 0.89 -17.79 2.68
C LYS A 168 1.44 -18.46 1.43
N GLU A 169 2.52 -19.23 1.59
CA GLU A 169 3.07 -20.08 0.54
C GLU A 169 2.00 -21.02 -0.05
N SER A 170 1.11 -21.55 0.81
CA SER A 170 -0.01 -22.41 0.39
C SER A 170 -0.98 -21.75 -0.59
N ASP A 171 -1.01 -20.43 -0.65
CA ASP A 171 -1.93 -19.68 -1.51
C ASP A 171 -1.33 -19.43 -2.91
N VAL A 172 -0.01 -19.62 -3.07
CA VAL A 172 0.69 -19.39 -4.34
C VAL A 172 0.12 -20.22 -5.50
N PRO A 173 -0.18 -21.52 -5.33
CA PRO A 173 -0.80 -22.32 -6.40
C PRO A 173 -2.20 -21.81 -6.82
N LEU A 174 -2.89 -21.08 -5.94
CA LEU A 174 -4.24 -20.58 -6.16
C LEU A 174 -4.27 -19.15 -6.72
N ILE A 175 -3.10 -18.55 -6.99
CA ILE A 175 -2.99 -17.12 -7.31
C ILE A 175 -3.78 -16.74 -8.57
N ASN A 176 -3.84 -17.62 -9.57
CA ASN A 176 -4.58 -17.36 -10.80
C ASN A 176 -6.10 -17.32 -10.55
N ASP A 177 -6.63 -18.30 -9.82
CA ASP A 177 -8.05 -18.37 -9.49
C ASP A 177 -8.45 -17.20 -8.61
N LYS A 178 -7.63 -16.87 -7.61
CA LYS A 178 -7.83 -15.71 -6.76
C LYS A 178 -7.77 -14.40 -7.56
N PHE A 179 -6.91 -14.32 -8.56
CA PHE A 179 -6.82 -13.11 -9.38
C PHE A 179 -8.05 -12.92 -10.26
N GLU A 180 -8.70 -13.98 -10.75
CA GLU A 180 -9.97 -13.86 -11.48
C GLU A 180 -11.07 -13.28 -10.56
N ILE A 181 -11.23 -13.82 -9.34
CA ILE A 181 -12.16 -13.28 -8.34
C ILE A 181 -11.83 -11.82 -8.00
N PHE A 182 -10.52 -11.54 -7.83
CA PHE A 182 -10.04 -10.19 -7.55
C PHE A 182 -10.39 -9.18 -8.66
N LYS A 183 -10.35 -9.59 -9.93
CA LYS A 183 -10.78 -8.75 -11.06
C LYS A 183 -12.27 -8.42 -11.00
N GLU A 184 -13.09 -9.38 -10.61
CA GLU A 184 -14.53 -9.16 -10.44
C GLU A 184 -14.84 -8.22 -9.28
N LEU A 185 -14.06 -8.33 -8.19
CA LEU A 185 -14.21 -7.47 -7.02
C LEU A 185 -13.73 -6.03 -7.26
N THR A 186 -12.75 -5.86 -8.15
CA THR A 186 -12.07 -4.57 -8.40
C THR A 186 -12.20 -4.11 -9.87
N PRO A 187 -13.42 -3.98 -10.44
CA PRO A 187 -13.59 -3.73 -11.87
C PRO A 187 -13.01 -2.40 -12.34
N ASN A 188 -13.04 -1.38 -11.49
CA ASN A 188 -12.64 0.00 -11.82
C ASN A 188 -11.27 0.41 -11.24
N ASN A 189 -10.61 -0.48 -10.49
CA ASN A 189 -9.36 -0.17 -9.83
C ASN A 189 -8.16 -0.65 -10.64
N ARG A 190 -7.04 0.06 -10.55
CA ARG A 190 -5.75 -0.50 -10.96
C ARG A 190 -5.39 -1.67 -10.05
N ARG A 191 -4.65 -2.64 -10.57
CA ARG A 191 -4.34 -3.87 -9.86
C ARG A 191 -2.84 -4.10 -9.79
N MET A 192 -2.39 -4.57 -8.65
CA MET A 192 -1.01 -4.99 -8.42
C MET A 192 -1.02 -6.33 -7.68
N LEU A 193 -0.04 -7.17 -7.96
CA LEU A 193 0.22 -8.39 -7.19
C LEU A 193 1.35 -8.12 -6.21
N GLY A 194 1.14 -8.49 -4.94
CA GLY A 194 2.14 -8.48 -3.90
C GLY A 194 2.41 -9.89 -3.39
N CYS A 195 3.66 -10.19 -3.06
CA CYS A 195 4.09 -11.43 -2.43
C CYS A 195 5.36 -11.20 -1.60
N TYR A 196 5.60 -12.10 -0.65
CA TYR A 196 6.86 -12.20 0.09
C TYR A 196 7.89 -13.04 -0.66
#